data_6a6ea7077c29dade56f4cd94e6c59f08
#
_entry.id   6a6ea7077c29dade56f4cd94e6c59f08
#
_cell.length_a   1.000
_cell.length_b   1.000
_cell.length_c   1.000
_cell.angle_alpha   90.00
_cell.angle_beta   90.00
_cell.angle_gamma   90.00
#
_symmetry.space_group_name_H-M   'P 1'
#
loop_
_entity.id
_entity.type
_entity.pdbx_description
1 polymer ?
#
loop_
_entity_poly.entity_id
_entity_poly.type
_entity_poly.pdbx_seq_one_letter_code
_entity_poly.pdbx_strand_id
1 'polypeptide(L)'
;IGQASHLKCATIGSSKNEKDMNKIVNTFEYSVAPENIDYQGHATVPSICGSIINAIGQNIRREGCGIDVMRNAGRSWVLLRSAFEIDERPTLYDNYNVKVWPVKGKGLTYNRCVKLTDSEGEEIGRGTTEWCVIDIGTRKPIFPELGLTDVDIPIPCKSPRRITDFLPDFIKRKEVGYSECDFNGHLNNTHYIEMFYNLLPESVLSSGLFTRIDINFRREVHRGDDVTFGIRKASDE
;
A
#
# COMPACT_ATOMS: atom_id res chain seq x y z
N ILE A 1 30.95 11.15 22.59
CA ILE A 1 29.82 11.05 23.53
C ILE A 1 28.68 11.70 22.78
N GLY A 2 27.95 10.92 21.95
CA GLY A 2 26.85 11.38 21.13
C GLY A 2 25.54 11.24 21.90
N GLN A 3 24.84 12.33 22.10
CA GLN A 3 23.49 12.35 22.63
C GLN A 3 22.59 11.71 21.59
N ALA A 4 21.99 10.55 21.89
CA ALA A 4 20.90 9.98 21.15
C ALA A 4 19.70 10.92 21.26
N SER A 5 19.37 11.62 20.17
CA SER A 5 18.15 12.41 20.10
C SER A 5 16.95 11.46 20.17
N HIS A 6 16.31 11.41 21.33
CA HIS A 6 15.02 10.73 21.48
C HIS A 6 13.97 11.52 20.72
N LEU A 7 13.57 11.01 19.54
CA LEU A 7 12.35 11.45 18.88
C LEU A 7 11.17 11.06 19.78
N LYS A 8 10.64 12.02 20.54
CA LYS A 8 9.35 11.89 21.20
C LYS A 8 8.27 12.18 20.17
N CYS A 9 7.77 11.14 19.52
CA CYS A 9 6.43 11.22 18.99
C CYS A 9 5.47 11.38 20.17
N ALA A 10 4.56 12.33 20.13
CA ALA A 10 3.74 12.69 21.28
C ALA A 10 2.97 11.46 21.80
N THR A 11 3.22 11.10 23.06
CA THR A 11 2.47 10.05 23.76
C THR A 11 1.09 10.62 24.10
N ILE A 12 0.05 10.18 23.42
CA ILE A 12 -1.33 10.58 23.69
C ILE A 12 -1.91 9.60 24.71
N GLY A 13 -2.08 10.08 25.93
CA GLY A 13 -2.70 9.34 27.03
C GLY A 13 -4.21 9.09 26.80
N SER A 14 -4.75 8.09 27.46
CA SER A 14 -6.07 7.49 27.37
C SER A 14 -7.25 8.44 27.63
N SER A 15 -7.67 9.17 26.64
CA SER A 15 -9.03 9.67 26.31
C SER A 15 -8.89 10.51 25.04
N LYS A 16 -9.08 9.90 23.87
CA LYS A 16 -8.84 10.58 22.60
C LYS A 16 -9.97 11.58 22.36
N ASN A 17 -9.63 12.88 22.42
CA ASN A 17 -10.47 13.96 21.95
C ASN A 17 -10.67 13.84 20.42
N GLU A 18 -11.79 14.31 19.90
CA GLU A 18 -12.12 14.36 18.46
C GLU A 18 -10.99 15.02 17.62
N LYS A 19 -10.26 15.98 18.19
CA LYS A 19 -9.06 16.60 17.59
C LYS A 19 -7.89 15.62 17.39
N ASP A 20 -7.74 14.61 18.23
CA ASP A 20 -6.67 13.62 18.12
C ASP A 20 -7.05 12.53 17.12
N MET A 21 -8.33 12.18 17.00
CA MET A 21 -8.86 11.29 15.97
C MET A 21 -8.62 11.85 14.57
N ASN A 22 -8.81 13.15 14.35
CA ASN A 22 -8.59 13.83 13.07
C ASN A 22 -7.11 13.86 12.62
N LYS A 23 -6.15 13.62 13.53
CA LYS A 23 -4.74 13.47 13.16
C LYS A 23 -4.39 12.06 12.69
N ILE A 24 -5.11 11.06 13.15
CA ILE A 24 -4.80 9.65 12.96
C ILE A 24 -5.66 9.02 11.86
N VAL A 25 -6.95 9.40 11.80
CA VAL A 25 -7.88 8.98 10.76
C VAL A 25 -7.99 10.08 9.73
N ASN A 26 -7.59 9.82 8.51
CA ASN A 26 -7.62 10.84 7.46
C ASN A 26 -8.35 10.33 6.22
N THR A 27 -9.00 11.27 5.54
CA THR A 27 -9.58 11.05 4.22
C THR A 27 -8.83 11.92 3.21
N PHE A 28 -8.52 11.33 2.06
CA PHE A 28 -7.84 11.98 0.94
C PHE A 28 -8.71 11.81 -0.30
N GLU A 29 -8.94 12.91 -1.00
CA GLU A 29 -9.68 12.94 -2.25
C GLU A 29 -8.73 12.73 -3.43
N TYR A 30 -9.17 11.94 -4.41
CA TYR A 30 -8.52 11.68 -5.68
C TYR A 30 -9.51 11.87 -6.82
N SER A 31 -8.99 12.25 -7.98
CA SER A 31 -9.75 12.31 -9.23
C SER A 31 -9.12 11.38 -10.26
N VAL A 32 -9.95 10.75 -11.06
CA VAL A 32 -9.48 9.85 -12.13
C VAL A 32 -9.00 10.66 -13.32
N ALA A 33 -7.68 10.67 -13.53
CA ALA A 33 -7.06 11.36 -14.66
C ALA A 33 -6.99 10.48 -15.93
N PRO A 34 -6.88 11.06 -17.13
CA PRO A 34 -6.82 10.31 -18.39
C PRO A 34 -5.72 9.24 -18.45
N GLU A 35 -4.57 9.46 -17.82
CA GLU A 35 -3.47 8.49 -17.77
C GLU A 35 -3.72 7.31 -16.82
N ASN A 36 -4.79 7.37 -16.02
CA ASN A 36 -5.13 6.38 -15.00
C ASN A 36 -6.29 5.45 -15.40
N ILE A 37 -6.81 5.58 -16.62
CA ILE A 37 -7.92 4.76 -17.13
C ILE A 37 -7.46 3.68 -18.10
N ASP A 38 -8.27 2.63 -18.20
CA ASP A 38 -8.17 1.67 -19.29
C ASP A 38 -8.98 2.14 -20.51
N TYR A 39 -8.94 1.37 -21.60
CA TYR A 39 -9.69 1.71 -22.84
C TYR A 39 -11.21 1.56 -22.70
N GLN A 40 -11.71 1.07 -21.57
CA GLN A 40 -13.15 1.08 -21.22
C GLN A 40 -13.55 2.33 -20.45
N GLY A 41 -12.58 3.21 -20.12
CA GLY A 41 -12.81 4.45 -19.41
C GLY A 41 -12.87 4.33 -17.90
N HIS A 42 -12.53 3.17 -17.33
CA HIS A 42 -12.48 2.96 -15.89
C HIS A 42 -11.06 3.11 -15.34
N ALA A 43 -10.94 3.62 -14.11
CA ALA A 43 -9.68 3.65 -13.40
C ALA A 43 -9.04 2.26 -13.35
N THR A 44 -7.75 2.17 -13.72
CA THR A 44 -7.05 0.89 -13.68
C THR A 44 -6.82 0.44 -12.24
N VAL A 45 -6.82 -0.86 -12.00
CA VAL A 45 -6.53 -1.41 -10.67
C VAL A 45 -5.18 -0.93 -10.13
N PRO A 46 -4.09 -0.89 -10.93
CA PRO A 46 -2.83 -0.31 -10.49
C PRO A 46 -2.93 1.15 -10.04
N SER A 47 -3.70 2.00 -10.73
CA SER A 47 -3.86 3.41 -10.36
C SER A 47 -4.61 3.57 -9.03
N ILE A 48 -5.66 2.78 -8.81
CA ILE A 48 -6.39 2.75 -7.53
C ILE A 48 -5.47 2.30 -6.39
N CYS A 49 -4.71 1.21 -6.59
CA CYS A 49 -3.73 0.75 -5.61
C CYS A 49 -2.65 1.81 -5.33
N GLY A 50 -2.21 2.55 -6.35
CA GLY A 50 -1.29 3.68 -6.22
C GLY A 50 -1.85 4.78 -5.33
N SER A 51 -3.10 5.16 -5.52
CA SER A 51 -3.79 6.15 -4.68
C SER A 51 -3.91 5.68 -3.22
N ILE A 52 -4.19 4.40 -2.99
CA ILE A 52 -4.23 3.81 -1.65
C ILE A 52 -2.85 3.94 -0.97
N ILE A 53 -1.78 3.51 -1.62
CA ILE A 53 -0.42 3.58 -1.07
C ILE A 53 -0.01 5.03 -0.82
N ASN A 54 -0.35 5.95 -1.72
CA ASN A 54 -0.12 7.38 -1.55
C ASN A 54 -0.87 7.94 -0.33
N ALA A 55 -2.16 7.63 -0.18
CA ALA A 55 -2.98 8.03 0.97
C ALA A 55 -2.39 7.54 2.30
N ILE A 56 -1.91 6.29 2.35
CA ILE A 56 -1.23 5.73 3.52
C ILE A 56 0.05 6.51 3.82
N GLY A 57 0.87 6.83 2.82
CA GLY A 57 2.08 7.63 2.97
C GLY A 57 1.78 9.04 3.54
N GLN A 58 0.73 9.69 3.04
CA GLN A 58 0.26 10.98 3.54
C GLN A 58 -0.27 10.89 4.98
N ASN A 59 -1.01 9.82 5.32
CA ASN A 59 -1.49 9.59 6.68
C ASN A 59 -0.32 9.44 7.66
N ILE A 60 0.67 8.59 7.34
CA ILE A 60 1.90 8.41 8.15
C ILE A 60 2.66 9.74 8.31
N ARG A 61 2.71 10.56 7.26
CA ARG A 61 3.34 11.88 7.31
C ARG A 61 2.61 12.82 8.27
N ARG A 62 1.27 12.84 8.27
CA ARG A 62 0.46 13.64 9.21
C ARG A 62 0.65 13.21 10.67
N GLU A 63 0.98 11.96 10.91
CA GLU A 63 1.34 11.43 12.23
C GLU A 63 2.79 11.79 12.64
N GLY A 64 3.54 12.50 11.80
CA GLY A 64 4.92 12.92 12.10
C GLY A 64 5.97 11.83 11.85
N CYS A 65 5.60 10.75 11.15
CA CYS A 65 6.47 9.61 10.86
C CYS A 65 6.69 9.44 9.34
N GLY A 66 6.61 10.54 8.57
CA GLY A 66 6.82 10.55 7.12
C GLY A 66 8.21 10.07 6.71
N ILE A 67 8.38 9.80 5.42
CA ILE A 67 9.62 9.27 4.84
C ILE A 67 10.83 10.15 5.18
N ASP A 68 10.68 11.47 5.09
CA ASP A 68 11.68 12.46 5.40
C ASP A 68 12.17 12.37 6.87
N VAL A 69 11.23 12.31 7.80
CA VAL A 69 11.52 12.17 9.25
C VAL A 69 12.20 10.84 9.53
N MET A 70 11.70 9.76 8.95
CA MET A 70 12.26 8.43 9.15
C MET A 70 13.69 8.33 8.60
N ARG A 71 13.96 8.83 7.41
CA ARG A 71 15.30 8.83 6.81
C ARG A 71 16.30 9.65 7.63
N ASN A 72 15.92 10.82 8.11
CA ASN A 72 16.76 11.63 8.99
C ASN A 72 17.11 10.90 10.30
N ALA A 73 16.26 9.97 10.72
CA ALA A 73 16.50 9.09 11.87
C ALA A 73 17.22 7.77 11.52
N GLY A 74 17.72 7.60 10.29
CA GLY A 74 18.37 6.37 9.83
C GLY A 74 17.41 5.18 9.67
N ARG A 75 16.13 5.44 9.45
CA ARG A 75 15.06 4.43 9.40
C ARG A 75 14.30 4.50 8.07
N SER A 76 13.68 3.38 7.67
CA SER A 76 12.82 3.33 6.49
C SER A 76 11.58 2.48 6.73
N TRP A 77 10.46 2.92 6.14
CA TRP A 77 9.27 2.10 6.03
C TRP A 77 9.43 1.06 4.93
N VAL A 78 9.00 -0.16 5.20
CA VAL A 78 8.92 -1.26 4.23
C VAL A 78 7.52 -1.85 4.24
N LEU A 79 6.87 -1.85 3.08
CA LEU A 79 5.61 -2.56 2.87
C LEU A 79 5.91 -4.06 2.76
N LEU A 80 5.34 -4.84 3.64
CA LEU A 80 5.51 -6.30 3.66
C LEU A 80 4.43 -7.00 2.84
N ARG A 81 3.18 -6.61 3.08
CA ARG A 81 2.01 -7.23 2.45
C ARG A 81 0.87 -6.23 2.32
N SER A 82 0.05 -6.43 1.30
CA SER A 82 -1.20 -5.71 1.12
C SER A 82 -2.30 -6.64 0.61
N ALA A 83 -3.53 -6.29 0.97
CA ALA A 83 -4.75 -6.87 0.41
C ALA A 83 -5.70 -5.74 0.08
N PHE A 84 -6.18 -5.72 -1.16
CA PHE A 84 -7.15 -4.74 -1.64
C PHE A 84 -8.34 -5.47 -2.24
N GLU A 85 -9.52 -5.05 -1.87
CA GLU A 85 -10.79 -5.46 -2.45
C GLU A 85 -11.38 -4.24 -3.16
N ILE A 86 -11.66 -4.37 -4.46
CA ILE A 86 -12.18 -3.30 -5.32
C ILE A 86 -13.48 -3.80 -5.89
N ASP A 87 -14.58 -3.27 -5.40
CA ASP A 87 -15.93 -3.68 -5.80
C ASP A 87 -16.38 -2.91 -7.05
N GLU A 88 -15.95 -1.64 -7.15
CA GLU A 88 -16.26 -0.77 -8.28
C GLU A 88 -15.05 0.10 -8.65
N ARG A 89 -14.90 0.38 -9.95
CA ARG A 89 -13.84 1.23 -10.47
C ARG A 89 -14.43 2.54 -10.97
N PRO A 90 -14.04 3.69 -10.39
CA PRO A 90 -14.48 5.00 -10.88
C PRO A 90 -14.14 5.20 -12.36
N THR A 91 -14.91 6.04 -13.03
CA THR A 91 -14.70 6.39 -14.44
C THR A 91 -13.92 7.70 -14.58
N LEU A 92 -13.59 8.06 -15.82
CA LEU A 92 -12.83 9.27 -16.14
C LEU A 92 -13.48 10.52 -15.51
N TYR A 93 -12.67 11.31 -14.79
CA TYR A 93 -13.02 12.53 -14.05
C TYR A 93 -13.87 12.31 -12.80
N ASP A 94 -14.26 11.10 -12.46
CA ASP A 94 -14.90 10.86 -11.18
C ASP A 94 -13.95 11.18 -10.02
N ASN A 95 -14.52 11.68 -8.93
CA ASN A 95 -13.84 11.86 -7.67
C ASN A 95 -14.16 10.69 -6.75
N TYR A 96 -13.16 10.27 -5.98
CA TYR A 96 -13.33 9.26 -4.94
C TYR A 96 -12.43 9.57 -3.74
N ASN A 97 -12.80 9.03 -2.61
CA ASN A 97 -12.12 9.26 -1.35
C ASN A 97 -11.42 7.99 -0.85
N VAL A 98 -10.23 8.16 -0.28
CA VAL A 98 -9.51 7.10 0.42
C VAL A 98 -9.37 7.49 1.88
N LYS A 99 -10.15 6.84 2.75
CA LYS A 99 -10.05 6.98 4.21
C LYS A 99 -9.03 5.99 4.73
N VAL A 100 -8.09 6.47 5.57
CA VAL A 100 -6.98 5.68 6.12
C VAL A 100 -6.99 5.76 7.64
N TRP A 101 -6.73 4.64 8.31
CA TRP A 101 -6.55 4.59 9.76
C TRP A 101 -5.57 3.48 10.17
N PRO A 102 -4.84 3.66 11.29
CA PRO A 102 -3.98 2.63 11.86
C PRO A 102 -4.80 1.58 12.61
N VAL A 103 -4.28 0.36 12.61
CA VAL A 103 -4.75 -0.73 13.46
C VAL A 103 -3.55 -1.47 14.05
N LYS A 104 -3.75 -2.12 15.18
CA LYS A 104 -2.69 -2.85 15.86
C LYS A 104 -2.11 -3.94 14.98
N GLY A 105 -0.79 -3.86 14.78
CA GLY A 105 -0.03 -4.90 14.12
C GLY A 105 0.28 -6.07 15.04
N LYS A 106 0.76 -7.17 14.46
CA LYS A 106 1.29 -8.33 15.20
C LYS A 106 2.81 -8.31 15.17
N GLY A 107 3.45 -8.46 16.33
CA GLY A 107 4.91 -8.45 16.45
C GLY A 107 5.51 -7.10 16.04
N LEU A 108 6.40 -7.10 15.03
CA LEU A 108 7.11 -5.92 14.56
C LEU A 108 6.40 -5.19 13.40
N THR A 109 5.08 -5.36 13.26
CA THR A 109 4.33 -4.74 12.15
C THR A 109 3.48 -3.57 12.61
N TYR A 110 3.34 -2.61 11.70
CA TYR A 110 2.42 -1.47 11.77
C TYR A 110 1.42 -1.64 10.65
N ASN A 111 0.14 -1.70 10.98
CA ASN A 111 -0.88 -1.97 9.98
C ASN A 111 -1.69 -0.72 9.66
N ARG A 112 -2.14 -0.62 8.42
CA ARG A 112 -3.08 0.41 7.97
C ARG A 112 -4.26 -0.25 7.30
N CYS A 113 -5.43 0.27 7.60
CA CYS A 113 -6.67 -0.04 6.91
C CYS A 113 -7.11 1.12 6.05
N VAL A 114 -7.78 0.81 4.96
CA VAL A 114 -8.34 1.80 4.05
C VAL A 114 -9.77 1.43 3.67
N LYS A 115 -10.56 2.45 3.42
CA LYS A 115 -11.90 2.36 2.81
C LYS A 115 -11.95 3.37 1.68
N LEU A 116 -12.43 2.93 0.52
CA LEU A 116 -12.66 3.79 -0.64
C LEU A 116 -14.15 4.05 -0.74
N THR A 117 -14.50 5.30 -1.02
CA THR A 117 -15.88 5.69 -1.31
C THR A 117 -15.92 6.57 -2.54
N ASP A 118 -17.00 6.50 -3.28
CA ASP A 118 -17.28 7.44 -4.37
C ASP A 118 -17.61 8.84 -3.85
N SER A 119 -18.01 9.74 -4.74
CA SER A 119 -18.42 11.11 -4.41
C SER A 119 -19.74 11.21 -3.60
N GLU A 120 -20.56 10.15 -3.64
CA GLU A 120 -21.83 10.07 -2.91
C GLU A 120 -21.65 9.46 -1.52
N GLY A 121 -20.45 8.89 -1.24
CA GLY A 121 -20.10 8.27 0.03
C GLY A 121 -20.34 6.76 0.05
N GLU A 122 -20.74 6.14 -1.08
CA GLU A 122 -20.90 4.70 -1.20
C GLU A 122 -19.55 3.99 -1.24
N GLU A 123 -19.46 2.83 -0.61
CA GLU A 123 -18.22 2.06 -0.55
C GLU A 123 -17.95 1.37 -1.90
N ILE A 124 -16.82 1.71 -2.51
CA ILE A 124 -16.34 1.13 -3.78
C ILE A 124 -15.12 0.22 -3.61
N GLY A 125 -14.56 0.14 -2.40
CA GLY A 125 -13.45 -0.75 -2.11
C GLY A 125 -12.87 -0.56 -0.72
N ARG A 126 -11.95 -1.46 -0.35
CA ARG A 126 -11.30 -1.49 0.96
C ARG A 126 -9.97 -2.20 0.92
N GLY A 127 -9.19 -2.09 1.98
CA GLY A 127 -7.91 -2.78 2.03
C GLY A 127 -7.25 -2.76 3.39
N THR A 128 -6.24 -3.61 3.50
CA THR A 128 -5.34 -3.69 4.65
C THR A 128 -3.90 -3.83 4.19
N THR A 129 -2.98 -3.20 4.91
CA THR A 129 -1.54 -3.25 4.62
C THR A 129 -0.75 -3.52 5.88
N GLU A 130 0.35 -4.26 5.73
CA GLU A 130 1.28 -4.58 6.80
C GLU A 130 2.65 -3.98 6.47
N TRP A 131 3.16 -3.18 7.38
CA TRP A 131 4.42 -2.46 7.26
C TRP A 131 5.38 -2.86 8.37
N CYS A 132 6.66 -2.74 8.13
CA CYS A 132 7.68 -2.73 9.17
C CYS A 132 8.59 -1.51 9.01
N VAL A 133 9.34 -1.24 10.07
CA VAL A 133 10.43 -0.25 10.04
C VAL A 133 11.74 -1.02 10.06
N ILE A 134 12.68 -0.62 9.20
CA ILE A 134 14.05 -1.12 9.20
C ILE A 134 15.04 -0.02 9.57
N ASP A 135 16.13 -0.40 10.18
CA ASP A 135 17.33 0.43 10.27
C ASP A 135 18.04 0.41 8.90
N ILE A 136 18.32 1.59 8.34
CA ILE A 136 18.89 1.71 6.98
C ILE A 136 20.33 1.15 6.93
N GLY A 137 21.12 1.32 7.98
CA GLY A 137 22.51 0.88 8.00
C GLY A 137 22.68 -0.63 8.15
N THR A 138 21.86 -1.27 8.99
CA THR A 138 21.92 -2.70 9.25
C THR A 138 20.96 -3.53 8.43
N ARG A 139 19.99 -2.89 7.78
CA ARG A 139 18.90 -3.52 7.01
C ARG A 139 18.01 -4.47 7.84
N LYS A 140 18.08 -4.38 9.16
CA LYS A 140 17.31 -5.24 10.07
C LYS A 140 16.00 -4.56 10.48
N PRO A 141 14.92 -5.34 10.64
CA PRO A 141 13.69 -4.84 11.22
C PRO A 141 13.93 -4.32 12.64
N ILE A 142 13.34 -3.18 12.93
CA ILE A 142 13.33 -2.56 14.26
C ILE A 142 11.89 -2.17 14.62
N PHE A 143 11.65 -2.00 15.91
CA PHE A 143 10.35 -1.55 16.41
C PHE A 143 10.50 -0.28 17.24
N PRO A 144 10.68 0.89 16.59
CA PRO A 144 10.76 2.14 17.29
C PRO A 144 9.42 2.52 17.90
N GLU A 145 9.41 3.16 19.05
CA GLU A 145 8.22 3.78 19.61
C GLU A 145 7.86 5.00 18.76
N LEU A 146 6.90 4.84 17.86
CA LEU A 146 6.46 5.91 16.96
C LEU A 146 5.23 6.67 17.48
N GLY A 147 4.71 6.29 18.66
CA GLY A 147 3.48 6.88 19.20
C GLY A 147 2.24 6.63 18.37
N LEU A 148 2.31 5.72 17.41
CA LEU A 148 1.19 5.33 16.56
C LEU A 148 0.17 4.58 17.40
N THR A 149 -1.03 5.10 17.45
CA THR A 149 -2.09 4.53 18.30
C THR A 149 -3.16 3.87 17.45
N ASP A 150 -3.68 2.77 17.95
CA ASP A 150 -4.83 2.10 17.36
C ASP A 150 -6.08 2.97 17.48
N VAL A 151 -6.98 2.81 16.53
CA VAL A 151 -8.32 3.37 16.58
C VAL A 151 -9.35 2.25 16.63
N ASP A 152 -10.47 2.52 17.32
CA ASP A 152 -11.58 1.59 17.42
C ASP A 152 -12.49 1.70 16.18
N ILE A 153 -11.89 1.36 15.02
CA ILE A 153 -12.59 1.25 13.74
C ILE A 153 -12.40 -0.19 13.26
N PRO A 154 -13.46 -0.88 12.86
CA PRO A 154 -13.38 -2.26 12.39
C PRO A 154 -12.39 -2.43 11.23
N ILE A 155 -11.70 -3.57 11.19
CA ILE A 155 -10.87 -3.97 10.06
C ILE A 155 -11.80 -4.26 8.88
N PRO A 156 -11.62 -3.61 7.72
CA PRO A 156 -12.61 -3.60 6.65
C PRO A 156 -12.63 -4.88 5.80
N CYS A 157 -11.53 -5.64 5.80
CA CYS A 157 -11.42 -6.89 5.05
C CYS A 157 -10.41 -7.84 5.72
N LYS A 158 -10.33 -9.07 5.23
CA LYS A 158 -9.36 -10.06 5.74
C LYS A 158 -7.93 -9.58 5.55
N SER A 159 -7.06 -9.88 6.52
CA SER A 159 -5.62 -9.59 6.44
C SER A 159 -4.99 -10.18 5.17
N PRO A 160 -3.87 -9.60 4.68
CA PRO A 160 -3.18 -10.10 3.49
C PRO A 160 -2.79 -11.57 3.63
N ARG A 161 -3.06 -12.35 2.60
CA ARG A 161 -2.69 -13.77 2.55
C ARG A 161 -1.17 -13.90 2.43
N ARG A 162 -0.62 -14.95 3.03
CA ARG A 162 0.76 -15.36 2.74
C ARG A 162 0.77 -16.18 1.46
N ILE A 163 1.47 -15.68 0.45
CA ILE A 163 1.65 -16.36 -0.82
C ILE A 163 2.87 -17.26 -0.69
N THR A 164 2.68 -18.56 -0.91
CA THR A 164 3.75 -19.57 -0.96
C THR A 164 4.30 -19.69 -2.37
N ASP A 165 5.49 -20.29 -2.49
CA ASP A 165 6.07 -20.57 -3.79
C ASP A 165 5.21 -21.59 -4.57
N PHE A 166 5.14 -21.43 -5.88
CA PHE A 166 4.35 -22.28 -6.77
C PHE A 166 5.11 -22.52 -8.09
N LEU A 167 4.75 -23.58 -8.79
CA LEU A 167 5.23 -23.83 -10.15
C LEU A 167 4.34 -23.01 -11.10
N PRO A 168 4.92 -22.11 -11.91
CA PRO A 168 4.16 -21.32 -12.85
C PRO A 168 3.81 -22.10 -14.13
N ASP A 169 2.64 -21.80 -14.70
CA ASP A 169 2.23 -22.30 -16.01
C ASP A 169 2.86 -21.46 -17.15
N PHE A 170 3.13 -20.20 -16.86
CA PHE A 170 3.69 -19.25 -17.80
C PHE A 170 4.73 -18.35 -17.13
N ILE A 171 5.82 -18.04 -17.86
CA ILE A 171 6.92 -17.20 -17.38
C ILE A 171 7.19 -16.09 -18.39
N LYS A 172 7.30 -14.84 -17.90
CA LYS A 172 7.79 -13.68 -18.64
C LYS A 172 8.90 -13.00 -17.87
N ARG A 173 9.90 -12.48 -18.57
CA ARG A 173 11.00 -11.70 -17.99
C ARG A 173 10.92 -10.27 -18.46
N LYS A 174 11.34 -9.35 -17.60
CA LYS A 174 11.45 -7.94 -17.88
C LYS A 174 12.60 -7.34 -17.07
N GLU A 175 13.44 -6.54 -17.70
CA GLU A 175 14.42 -5.69 -17.03
C GLU A 175 13.74 -4.47 -16.42
N VAL A 176 14.13 -4.10 -15.19
CA VAL A 176 13.60 -2.94 -14.49
C VAL A 176 14.20 -1.64 -15.01
N GLY A 177 13.36 -0.78 -15.53
CA GLY A 177 13.72 0.54 -16.07
C GLY A 177 13.90 1.61 -14.99
N TYR A 178 14.51 2.73 -15.37
CA TYR A 178 14.78 3.86 -14.47
C TYR A 178 13.49 4.45 -13.87
N SER A 179 12.47 4.68 -14.69
CA SER A 179 11.19 5.29 -14.25
C SER A 179 10.32 4.39 -13.37
N GLU A 180 10.68 3.12 -13.26
CA GLU A 180 9.96 2.15 -12.44
C GLU A 180 10.50 2.10 -11.00
N CYS A 181 11.62 2.78 -10.74
CA CYS A 181 12.24 2.82 -9.42
C CYS A 181 11.76 4.02 -8.60
N ASP A 182 11.62 3.79 -7.30
CA ASP A 182 11.35 4.82 -6.31
C ASP A 182 12.62 5.62 -5.94
N PHE A 183 12.48 6.54 -5.00
CA PHE A 183 13.59 7.38 -4.50
C PHE A 183 14.69 6.59 -3.75
N ASN A 184 14.47 5.33 -3.40
CA ASN A 184 15.51 4.43 -2.84
C ASN A 184 16.24 3.66 -3.94
N GLY A 185 15.86 3.82 -5.21
CA GLY A 185 16.39 3.07 -6.34
C GLY A 185 15.84 1.66 -6.46
N HIS A 186 14.76 1.36 -5.74
CA HIS A 186 14.08 0.07 -5.79
C HIS A 186 12.85 0.14 -6.68
N LEU A 187 12.51 -0.98 -7.32
CA LEU A 187 11.25 -1.12 -8.05
C LEU A 187 10.08 -0.72 -7.14
N ASN A 188 9.32 0.30 -7.56
CA ASN A 188 8.22 0.83 -6.80
C ASN A 188 7.11 -0.21 -6.61
N ASN A 189 6.50 -0.23 -5.43
CA ASN A 189 5.45 -1.18 -5.07
C ASN A 189 4.27 -1.19 -6.06
N THR A 190 3.90 -0.05 -6.62
CA THR A 190 2.80 0.06 -7.59
C THR A 190 3.15 -0.53 -8.94
N HIS A 191 4.42 -0.47 -9.37
CA HIS A 191 4.86 -1.05 -10.63
C HIS A 191 4.85 -2.58 -10.63
N TYR A 192 5.00 -3.25 -9.47
CA TYR A 192 4.75 -4.69 -9.40
C TYR A 192 3.31 -5.04 -9.78
N ILE A 193 2.34 -4.23 -9.31
CA ILE A 193 0.92 -4.44 -9.62
C ILE A 193 0.66 -4.20 -11.11
N GLU A 194 1.20 -3.09 -11.65
CA GLU A 194 1.08 -2.74 -13.05
C GLU A 194 1.68 -3.82 -13.97
N MET A 195 2.90 -4.27 -13.67
CA MET A 195 3.57 -5.32 -14.43
C MET A 195 2.77 -6.62 -14.43
N PHE A 196 2.23 -7.02 -13.27
CA PHE A 196 1.38 -8.20 -13.17
C PHE A 196 0.06 -8.02 -13.92
N TYR A 197 -0.59 -6.86 -13.78
CA TYR A 197 -1.84 -6.52 -14.46
C TYR A 197 -1.69 -6.66 -15.98
N ASN A 198 -0.59 -6.15 -16.54
CA ASN A 198 -0.28 -6.24 -17.96
C ASN A 198 0.01 -7.66 -18.48
N LEU A 199 0.08 -8.66 -17.61
CA LEU A 199 0.27 -10.07 -17.99
C LEU A 199 -1.05 -10.84 -17.99
N LEU A 200 -2.13 -10.27 -17.46
CA LEU A 200 -3.42 -10.93 -17.41
C LEU A 200 -4.06 -11.00 -18.79
N PRO A 201 -4.80 -12.07 -19.09
CA PRO A 201 -5.56 -12.16 -20.34
C PRO A 201 -6.57 -11.03 -20.46
N GLU A 202 -6.79 -10.55 -21.67
CA GLU A 202 -7.76 -9.48 -21.95
C GLU A 202 -9.17 -9.82 -21.44
N SER A 203 -9.58 -11.09 -21.52
CA SER A 203 -10.86 -11.56 -20.99
C SER A 203 -10.99 -11.36 -19.47
N VAL A 204 -9.88 -11.37 -18.72
CA VAL A 204 -9.87 -11.07 -17.29
C VAL A 204 -9.89 -9.56 -17.06
N LEU A 205 -9.09 -8.81 -17.83
CA LEU A 205 -9.00 -7.35 -17.72
C LEU A 205 -10.34 -6.68 -18.07
N SER A 206 -10.99 -7.13 -19.16
CA SER A 206 -12.26 -6.58 -19.64
C SER A 206 -13.47 -6.99 -18.81
N SER A 207 -13.38 -8.10 -18.05
CA SER A 207 -14.47 -8.51 -17.16
C SER A 207 -14.69 -7.55 -15.99
N GLY A 208 -13.69 -6.76 -15.62
CA GLY A 208 -13.72 -5.85 -14.47
C GLY A 208 -13.78 -6.56 -13.11
N LEU A 209 -13.77 -7.89 -13.09
CA LEU A 209 -13.98 -8.71 -11.88
C LEU A 209 -12.68 -8.91 -11.10
N PHE A 210 -12.14 -7.85 -10.55
CA PHE A 210 -11.04 -7.91 -9.58
C PHE A 210 -11.59 -7.77 -8.16
N THR A 211 -12.07 -8.85 -7.60
CA THR A 211 -12.67 -8.79 -6.26
C THR A 211 -11.64 -8.65 -5.15
N ARG A 212 -10.41 -9.19 -5.35
CA ARG A 212 -9.35 -9.11 -4.34
C ARG A 212 -7.96 -9.31 -4.93
N ILE A 213 -7.01 -8.52 -4.43
CA ILE A 213 -5.58 -8.60 -4.77
C ILE A 213 -4.79 -8.74 -3.47
N ASP A 214 -4.05 -9.84 -3.32
CA ASP A 214 -3.09 -10.04 -2.24
C ASP A 214 -1.66 -9.93 -2.77
N ILE A 215 -0.80 -9.13 -2.13
CA ILE A 215 0.57 -8.92 -2.54
C ILE A 215 1.51 -9.16 -1.36
N ASN A 216 2.64 -9.85 -1.62
CA ASN A 216 3.70 -10.04 -0.65
C ASN A 216 5.02 -9.55 -1.23
N PHE A 217 5.65 -8.58 -0.58
CA PHE A 217 6.95 -8.05 -0.95
C PHE A 217 8.02 -8.76 -0.14
N ARG A 218 8.91 -9.52 -0.80
CA ARG A 218 9.88 -10.39 -0.12
C ARG A 218 11.32 -9.93 -0.27
N ARG A 219 11.64 -9.28 -1.40
CA ARG A 219 12.99 -8.79 -1.73
C ARG A 219 12.88 -7.46 -2.45
N GLU A 220 13.91 -6.65 -2.28
CA GLU A 220 14.10 -5.45 -3.07
C GLU A 220 14.63 -5.83 -4.45
N VAL A 221 14.18 -5.10 -5.46
CA VAL A 221 14.60 -5.22 -6.86
C VAL A 221 15.07 -3.84 -7.28
N HIS A 222 16.19 -3.79 -8.00
CA HIS A 222 16.84 -2.55 -8.41
C HIS A 222 16.75 -2.32 -9.92
N ARG A 223 17.08 -1.11 -10.33
CA ARG A 223 17.24 -0.80 -11.75
C ARG A 223 18.25 -1.75 -12.40
N GLY A 224 17.89 -2.27 -13.57
CA GLY A 224 18.72 -3.20 -14.35
C GLY A 224 18.61 -4.66 -13.91
N ASP A 225 17.89 -4.94 -12.82
CA ASP A 225 17.59 -6.33 -12.45
C ASP A 225 16.56 -6.94 -13.40
N ASP A 226 16.73 -8.24 -13.67
CA ASP A 226 15.73 -9.04 -14.37
C ASP A 226 14.67 -9.55 -13.42
N VAL A 227 13.43 -9.10 -13.60
CA VAL A 227 12.26 -9.64 -12.90
C VAL A 227 11.65 -10.77 -13.71
N THR A 228 11.45 -11.91 -13.07
CA THR A 228 10.75 -13.05 -13.66
C THR A 228 9.33 -13.12 -13.10
N PHE A 229 8.35 -13.01 -13.96
CA PHE A 229 6.94 -13.18 -13.65
C PHE A 229 6.52 -14.61 -13.94
N GLY A 230 6.04 -15.29 -12.91
CA GLY A 230 5.42 -16.61 -13.05
C GLY A 230 3.93 -16.50 -12.78
N ILE A 231 3.11 -17.04 -13.67
CA ILE A 231 1.66 -17.04 -13.53
C ILE A 231 1.18 -18.48 -13.45
N ARG A 232 0.28 -18.75 -12.53
CA ARG A 232 -0.49 -19.98 -12.44
C ARG A 232 -1.95 -19.65 -12.24
N LYS A 233 -2.81 -20.23 -13.06
CA LYS A 233 -4.25 -20.19 -12.83
C LYS A 233 -4.57 -21.25 -11.76
N ALA A 234 -5.16 -20.82 -10.62
CA ALA A 234 -5.72 -21.78 -9.68
C ALA A 234 -6.96 -22.42 -10.32
N SER A 235 -7.16 -23.72 -10.11
CA SER A 235 -8.45 -24.37 -10.38
C SER A 235 -9.49 -23.76 -9.46
N ASP A 236 -10.68 -23.52 -10.00
CA ASP A 236 -11.82 -23.12 -9.19
C ASP A 236 -12.13 -24.28 -8.21
N GLU A 237 -11.78 -24.11 -6.93
CA GLU A 237 -12.19 -24.96 -5.80
C GLU A 237 -13.40 -24.32 -5.13
#